data_0d100a0a756046719dcead8e0cc0333c
#
_entry.id   0d100a0a756046719dcead8e0cc0333c
#
_cell.length_a   1.000
_cell.length_b   1.000
_cell.length_c   1.000
_cell.angle_alpha   90.00
_cell.angle_beta   90.00
_cell.angle_gamma   90.00
#
_symmetry.space_group_name_H-M   'P 1'
#
loop_
_entity.id
_entity.type
_entity.pdbx_description
1 polymer ?
#
loop_
_entity_poly.entity_id
_entity_poly.type
_entity_poly.pdbx_seq_one_letter_code
_entity_poly.pdbx_strand_id
1 'polypeptide(L)'
;MGEVEQAGGSIAGQVAVVIGAAGGIGRAVAARLGAAGCRLALVDLEGAALQAAARELGLEGALALPADITRAEEVAGAARAVAEAWGGADILVNAAGINTRERTLEDLSAEQWEQVIGVNLTGVFHCTRAFLPLMRRRGGGAIVTVVSTAAGLVSPGAGTHYCAAKRALLSLTESINLEQGKHGIRACALSPGEVDTPLVDRRPEPPSAERRAAMLRPADVAEAVYFVVSRPPRVTISDLVIWPSAQISGKYVV
;
A
#
# COMPACT_ATOMS: atom_id res chain seq x y z
N MET A 1 -39.37 3.50 9.54
CA MET A 1 -38.02 4.10 9.32
C MET A 1 -37.05 2.99 9.67
N GLY A 2 -36.54 2.26 8.65
CA GLY A 2 -35.55 1.21 8.86
C GLY A 2 -34.26 1.86 9.32
N GLU A 3 -33.62 1.26 10.34
CA GLU A 3 -32.27 1.62 10.76
C GLU A 3 -31.37 1.58 9.52
N VAL A 4 -30.70 2.68 9.25
CA VAL A 4 -29.63 2.73 8.25
C VAL A 4 -28.51 1.86 8.81
N GLU A 5 -28.50 0.57 8.40
CA GLU A 5 -27.43 -0.36 8.75
C GLU A 5 -26.09 0.33 8.46
N GLN A 6 -25.27 0.48 9.48
CA GLN A 6 -23.96 1.15 9.31
C GLN A 6 -23.20 0.44 8.18
N ALA A 7 -22.94 1.14 7.09
CA ALA A 7 -22.40 0.59 5.84
C ALA A 7 -20.93 0.08 5.95
N GLY A 8 -20.40 -0.09 7.14
CA GLY A 8 -19.06 -0.60 7.44
C GLY A 8 -19.08 -1.61 8.57
N GLY A 9 -18.44 -2.77 8.36
CA GLY A 9 -18.21 -3.77 9.41
C GLY A 9 -17.02 -3.38 10.31
N SER A 10 -17.06 -3.79 11.59
CA SER A 10 -15.89 -3.71 12.46
C SER A 10 -14.77 -4.61 11.92
N ILE A 11 -13.54 -4.08 11.87
CA ILE A 11 -12.34 -4.85 11.54
C ILE A 11 -11.50 -5.15 12.80
N ALA A 12 -12.05 -4.87 13.99
CA ALA A 12 -11.38 -5.16 15.24
C ALA A 12 -11.08 -6.66 15.38
N GLY A 13 -9.87 -6.97 15.85
CA GLY A 13 -9.37 -8.34 15.99
C GLY A 13 -8.89 -8.99 14.67
N GLN A 14 -9.13 -8.39 13.51
CA GLN A 14 -8.57 -8.86 12.24
C GLN A 14 -7.06 -8.72 12.20
N VAL A 15 -6.41 -9.61 11.48
CA VAL A 15 -4.95 -9.60 11.26
C VAL A 15 -4.65 -8.79 10.00
N ALA A 16 -4.01 -7.64 10.17
CA ALA A 16 -3.62 -6.77 9.07
C ALA A 16 -2.09 -6.75 8.89
N VAL A 17 -1.66 -7.02 7.68
CA VAL A 17 -0.25 -6.97 7.26
C VAL A 17 -0.03 -5.70 6.46
N VAL A 18 0.93 -4.86 6.89
CA VAL A 18 1.27 -3.61 6.21
C VAL A 18 2.70 -3.71 5.69
N ILE A 19 2.85 -3.71 4.38
CA ILE A 19 4.13 -3.71 3.68
C ILE A 19 4.57 -2.28 3.41
N GLY A 20 5.81 -1.94 3.74
CA GLY A 20 6.31 -0.56 3.69
C GLY A 20 5.91 0.24 4.93
N ALA A 21 5.80 -0.42 6.08
CA ALA A 21 5.20 0.12 7.32
C ALA A 21 6.05 1.21 8.01
N ALA A 22 7.33 1.32 7.72
CA ALA A 22 8.18 2.42 8.18
C ALA A 22 8.08 3.67 7.30
N GLY A 23 7.54 3.55 6.07
CA GLY A 23 7.35 4.67 5.14
C GLY A 23 6.13 5.55 5.48
N GLY A 24 6.05 6.73 4.86
CA GLY A 24 5.02 7.73 5.19
C GLY A 24 3.58 7.18 5.14
N ILE A 25 3.17 6.60 4.00
CA ILE A 25 1.81 6.03 3.84
C ILE A 25 1.64 4.78 4.72
N GLY A 26 2.58 3.83 4.67
CA GLY A 26 2.48 2.58 5.42
C GLY A 26 2.37 2.81 6.92
N ARG A 27 3.13 3.77 7.46
CA ARG A 27 3.07 4.19 8.85
C ARG A 27 1.70 4.74 9.24
N ALA A 28 1.12 5.61 8.42
CA ALA A 28 -0.23 6.15 8.65
C ALA A 28 -1.30 5.05 8.57
N VAL A 29 -1.16 4.11 7.63
CA VAL A 29 -2.04 2.94 7.52
C VAL A 29 -1.95 2.06 8.76
N ALA A 30 -0.73 1.77 9.25
CA ALA A 30 -0.52 0.99 10.46
C ALA A 30 -1.19 1.66 11.67
N ALA A 31 -1.00 2.97 11.86
CA ALA A 31 -1.67 3.74 12.91
C ALA A 31 -3.20 3.64 12.81
N ARG A 32 -3.75 3.82 11.62
CA ARG A 32 -5.21 3.82 11.40
C ARG A 32 -5.84 2.45 11.64
N LEU A 33 -5.19 1.38 11.16
CA LEU A 33 -5.69 0.02 11.37
C LEU A 33 -5.50 -0.43 12.82
N GLY A 34 -4.41 -0.02 13.47
CA GLY A 34 -4.20 -0.24 14.91
C GLY A 34 -5.28 0.43 15.75
N ALA A 35 -5.60 1.71 15.47
CA ALA A 35 -6.69 2.43 16.12
C ALA A 35 -8.07 1.80 15.88
N ALA A 36 -8.24 1.04 14.80
CA ALA A 36 -9.44 0.25 14.52
C ALA A 36 -9.45 -1.13 15.21
N GLY A 37 -8.43 -1.45 16.02
CA GLY A 37 -8.34 -2.68 16.80
C GLY A 37 -7.77 -3.89 16.02
N CYS A 38 -7.10 -3.69 14.91
CA CYS A 38 -6.43 -4.77 14.19
C CYS A 38 -5.20 -5.27 14.93
N ARG A 39 -4.88 -6.56 14.80
CA ARG A 39 -3.56 -7.11 15.09
C ARG A 39 -2.65 -6.81 13.90
N LEU A 40 -1.48 -6.24 14.15
CA LEU A 40 -0.64 -5.70 13.09
C LEU A 40 0.64 -6.50 12.90
N ALA A 41 0.91 -6.90 11.65
CA ALA A 41 2.24 -7.30 11.19
C ALA A 41 2.79 -6.17 10.29
N LEU A 42 3.88 -5.60 10.71
CA LEU A 42 4.56 -4.50 10.04
C LEU A 42 5.78 -5.04 9.31
N VAL A 43 5.84 -4.85 8.00
CA VAL A 43 6.93 -5.36 7.14
C VAL A 43 7.61 -4.18 6.47
N ASP A 44 8.93 -4.10 6.61
CA ASP A 44 9.78 -3.13 5.90
C ASP A 44 11.22 -3.67 5.84
N LEU A 45 12.07 -3.03 5.04
CA LEU A 45 13.46 -3.43 4.85
C LEU A 45 14.28 -3.26 6.14
N GLU A 46 14.13 -2.12 6.83
CA GLU A 46 14.96 -1.76 7.98
C GLU A 46 14.27 -2.06 9.31
N GLY A 47 14.72 -3.10 10.00
CA GLY A 47 14.15 -3.54 11.28
C GLY A 47 14.19 -2.46 12.37
N ALA A 48 15.25 -1.66 12.45
CA ALA A 48 15.36 -0.57 13.45
C ALA A 48 14.31 0.53 13.21
N ALA A 49 14.11 0.95 11.96
CA ALA A 49 13.09 1.93 11.58
C ALA A 49 11.68 1.39 11.85
N LEU A 50 11.46 0.11 11.58
CA LEU A 50 10.18 -0.58 11.82
C LEU A 50 9.83 -0.62 13.30
N GLN A 51 10.79 -0.99 14.16
CA GLN A 51 10.62 -0.98 15.61
C GLN A 51 10.40 0.42 16.19
N ALA A 52 11.11 1.42 15.65
CA ALA A 52 10.90 2.81 16.03
C ALA A 52 9.47 3.26 15.67
N ALA A 53 9.02 2.97 14.45
CA ALA A 53 7.66 3.29 14.01
C ALA A 53 6.61 2.61 14.92
N ALA A 54 6.77 1.34 15.26
CA ALA A 54 5.84 0.64 16.15
C ALA A 54 5.74 1.32 17.52
N ARG A 55 6.89 1.66 18.14
CA ARG A 55 6.92 2.37 19.43
C ARG A 55 6.26 3.75 19.39
N GLU A 56 6.62 4.55 18.37
CA GLU A 56 6.10 5.92 18.23
C GLU A 56 4.59 5.96 17.97
N LEU A 57 4.04 4.89 17.40
CA LEU A 57 2.61 4.75 17.15
C LEU A 57 1.85 4.04 18.29
N GLY A 58 2.52 3.65 19.38
CA GLY A 58 1.88 2.91 20.47
C GLY A 58 1.39 1.51 20.05
N LEU A 59 2.11 0.86 19.15
CA LEU A 59 1.76 -0.45 18.56
C LEU A 59 2.68 -1.55 19.12
N GLU A 60 2.89 -1.59 20.44
CA GLU A 60 3.83 -2.50 21.11
C GLU A 60 3.46 -3.99 20.89
N GLY A 61 2.20 -4.30 20.59
CA GLY A 61 1.73 -5.64 20.25
C GLY A 61 1.90 -6.03 18.78
N ALA A 62 2.44 -5.15 17.94
CA ALA A 62 2.63 -5.44 16.52
C ALA A 62 3.87 -6.33 16.30
N LEU A 63 3.77 -7.26 15.33
CA LEU A 63 4.93 -8.00 14.84
C LEU A 63 5.74 -7.09 13.90
N ALA A 64 6.97 -6.78 14.27
CA ALA A 64 7.92 -6.08 13.40
C ALA A 64 8.76 -7.13 12.64
N LEU A 65 8.56 -7.22 11.32
CA LEU A 65 9.11 -8.27 10.46
C LEU A 65 10.01 -7.65 9.37
N PRO A 66 11.31 -7.52 9.62
CA PRO A 66 12.24 -7.03 8.60
C PRO A 66 12.25 -7.96 7.40
N ALA A 67 12.04 -7.42 6.19
CA ALA A 67 12.13 -8.20 4.96
C ALA A 67 12.35 -7.29 3.74
N ASP A 68 13.28 -7.69 2.87
CA ASP A 68 13.38 -7.16 1.52
C ASP A 68 12.33 -7.84 0.64
N ILE A 69 11.33 -7.07 0.21
CA ILE A 69 10.23 -7.62 -0.59
C ILE A 69 10.65 -8.05 -2.01
N THR A 70 11.83 -7.62 -2.48
CA THR A 70 12.39 -8.13 -3.74
C THR A 70 12.86 -9.58 -3.63
N ARG A 71 13.02 -10.09 -2.41
CA ARG A 71 13.48 -11.44 -2.08
C ARG A 71 12.33 -12.31 -1.58
N ALA A 72 11.86 -13.20 -2.45
CA ALA A 72 10.68 -14.03 -2.18
C ALA A 72 10.81 -14.87 -0.87
N GLU A 73 12.04 -15.32 -0.53
CA GLU A 73 12.30 -16.09 0.68
C GLU A 73 12.10 -15.28 1.96
N GLU A 74 12.49 -13.99 1.95
CA GLU A 74 12.31 -13.09 3.11
C GLU A 74 10.83 -12.81 3.33
N VAL A 75 10.08 -12.53 2.25
CA VAL A 75 8.62 -12.38 2.30
C VAL A 75 7.93 -13.65 2.80
N ALA A 76 8.38 -14.83 2.35
CA ALA A 76 7.87 -16.11 2.84
C ALA A 76 8.17 -16.30 4.33
N GLY A 77 9.31 -15.82 4.82
CA GLY A 77 9.65 -15.78 6.24
C GLY A 77 8.66 -14.94 7.05
N ALA A 78 8.38 -13.72 6.59
CA ALA A 78 7.40 -12.85 7.22
C ALA A 78 5.99 -13.47 7.24
N ALA A 79 5.57 -14.11 6.14
CA ALA A 79 4.29 -14.79 6.08
C ALA A 79 4.21 -15.99 7.06
N ARG A 80 5.30 -16.76 7.22
CA ARG A 80 5.37 -17.84 8.24
C ARG A 80 5.21 -17.28 9.66
N ALA A 81 5.92 -16.21 9.99
CA ALA A 81 5.80 -15.56 11.31
C ALA A 81 4.36 -15.12 11.63
N VAL A 82 3.65 -14.55 10.65
CA VAL A 82 2.23 -14.20 10.80
C VAL A 82 1.36 -15.45 10.97
N ALA A 83 1.63 -16.52 10.23
CA ALA A 83 0.91 -17.77 10.35
C ALA A 83 1.10 -18.43 11.73
N GLU A 84 2.31 -18.42 12.25
CA GLU A 84 2.65 -18.96 13.59
C GLU A 84 1.99 -18.15 14.71
N ALA A 85 2.00 -16.82 14.61
CA ALA A 85 1.43 -15.95 15.62
C ALA A 85 -0.11 -15.97 15.65
N TRP A 86 -0.76 -16.01 14.48
CA TRP A 86 -2.21 -15.75 14.39
C TRP A 86 -2.97 -16.68 13.45
N GLY A 87 -2.34 -17.68 12.85
CA GLY A 87 -2.97 -18.68 11.98
C GLY A 87 -3.30 -18.20 10.56
N GLY A 88 -3.32 -16.90 10.30
CA GLY A 88 -3.68 -16.36 8.99
C GLY A 88 -3.66 -14.83 8.95
N ALA A 89 -4.07 -14.26 7.83
CA ALA A 89 -4.20 -12.83 7.61
C ALA A 89 -5.56 -12.50 6.98
N ASP A 90 -6.15 -11.38 7.37
CA ASP A 90 -7.45 -10.89 6.88
C ASP A 90 -7.28 -9.69 5.94
N ILE A 91 -6.26 -8.88 6.17
CA ILE A 91 -5.97 -7.66 5.42
C ILE A 91 -4.50 -7.64 5.00
N LEU A 92 -4.23 -7.34 3.73
CA LEU A 92 -2.88 -7.08 3.21
C LEU A 92 -2.86 -5.69 2.58
N VAL A 93 -1.99 -4.81 3.06
CA VAL A 93 -1.77 -3.49 2.45
C VAL A 93 -0.36 -3.41 1.89
N ASN A 94 -0.26 -3.34 0.56
CA ASN A 94 1.00 -3.12 -0.14
C ASN A 94 1.24 -1.61 -0.30
N ALA A 95 1.98 -1.00 0.63
CA ALA A 95 2.30 0.43 0.63
C ALA A 95 3.78 0.72 0.36
N ALA A 96 4.61 -0.32 0.16
CA ALA A 96 5.99 -0.14 -0.23
C ALA A 96 6.10 0.42 -1.66
N GLY A 97 7.04 1.32 -1.85
CA GLY A 97 7.33 1.88 -3.15
C GLY A 97 8.48 2.86 -3.11
N ILE A 98 9.27 2.84 -4.16
CA ILE A 98 10.43 3.71 -4.35
C ILE A 98 10.35 4.43 -5.69
N ASN A 99 11.20 5.43 -5.83
CA ASN A 99 11.47 6.05 -7.12
C ASN A 99 12.91 6.57 -7.13
N THR A 100 13.47 6.78 -8.32
CA THR A 100 14.81 7.34 -8.52
C THR A 100 14.73 8.84 -8.80
N ARG A 101 15.87 9.50 -8.90
CA ARG A 101 15.96 10.92 -9.28
C ARG A 101 15.81 11.07 -10.80
N GLU A 102 16.44 10.19 -11.55
CA GLU A 102 16.36 10.11 -13.01
C GLU A 102 14.99 9.62 -13.43
N ARG A 103 14.36 10.30 -14.40
CA ARG A 103 12.95 10.07 -14.76
C ARG A 103 12.73 9.81 -16.24
N THR A 104 13.62 10.27 -17.11
CA THR A 104 13.48 10.16 -18.56
C THR A 104 14.01 8.82 -19.06
N LEU A 105 13.58 8.38 -20.23
CA LEU A 105 14.11 7.16 -20.86
C LEU A 105 15.62 7.30 -21.19
N GLU A 106 16.07 8.51 -21.45
CA GLU A 106 17.46 8.79 -21.83
C GLU A 106 18.41 8.73 -20.62
N ASP A 107 17.97 9.25 -19.47
CA ASP A 107 18.80 9.34 -18.26
C ASP A 107 18.74 8.09 -17.37
N LEU A 108 17.73 7.25 -17.58
CA LEU A 108 17.43 6.11 -16.71
C LEU A 108 18.37 4.94 -17.01
N SER A 109 19.15 4.51 -16.01
CA SER A 109 19.96 3.30 -16.16
C SER A 109 19.13 2.02 -16.04
N ALA A 110 19.67 0.89 -16.56
CA ALA A 110 19.04 -0.41 -16.45
C ALA A 110 18.89 -0.83 -14.98
N GLU A 111 19.86 -0.56 -14.13
CA GLU A 111 19.84 -0.87 -12.69
C GLU A 111 18.74 -0.10 -11.97
N GLN A 112 18.53 1.16 -12.31
CA GLN A 112 17.46 1.98 -11.74
C GLN A 112 16.09 1.50 -12.19
N TRP A 113 15.96 1.08 -13.45
CA TRP A 113 14.77 0.41 -13.95
C TRP A 113 14.47 -0.85 -13.15
N GLU A 114 15.44 -1.76 -13.05
CA GLU A 114 15.30 -3.03 -12.33
C GLU A 114 14.98 -2.81 -10.85
N GLN A 115 15.62 -1.83 -10.21
CA GLN A 115 15.35 -1.50 -8.81
C GLN A 115 13.90 -1.06 -8.59
N VAL A 116 13.37 -0.17 -9.43
CA VAL A 116 12.00 0.33 -9.26
C VAL A 116 10.98 -0.75 -9.62
N ILE A 117 11.18 -1.51 -10.70
CA ILE A 117 10.33 -2.65 -11.04
C ILE A 117 10.40 -3.72 -9.96
N GLY A 118 11.60 -4.01 -9.45
CA GLY A 118 11.84 -4.98 -8.39
C GLY A 118 11.00 -4.68 -7.14
N VAL A 119 11.06 -3.46 -6.64
CA VAL A 119 10.31 -3.08 -5.43
C VAL A 119 8.82 -2.85 -5.73
N ASN A 120 8.51 -2.00 -6.73
CA ASN A 120 7.15 -1.51 -6.92
C ASN A 120 6.20 -2.53 -7.57
N LEU A 121 6.71 -3.53 -8.27
CA LEU A 121 5.90 -4.54 -8.95
C LEU A 121 6.21 -5.96 -8.48
N THR A 122 7.46 -6.42 -8.65
CA THR A 122 7.84 -7.78 -8.30
C THR A 122 7.70 -8.06 -6.80
N GLY A 123 8.10 -7.10 -5.95
CA GLY A 123 7.94 -7.19 -4.50
C GLY A 123 6.47 -7.27 -4.08
N VAL A 124 5.59 -6.47 -4.70
CA VAL A 124 4.14 -6.54 -4.45
C VAL A 124 3.57 -7.91 -4.86
N PHE A 125 4.03 -8.47 -5.97
CA PHE A 125 3.69 -9.83 -6.39
C PHE A 125 4.15 -10.87 -5.36
N HIS A 126 5.39 -10.80 -4.85
CA HIS A 126 5.90 -11.70 -3.82
C HIS A 126 5.04 -11.63 -2.55
N CYS A 127 4.75 -10.40 -2.06
CA CYS A 127 3.91 -10.21 -0.88
C CYS A 127 2.50 -10.79 -1.10
N THR A 128 1.85 -10.45 -2.19
CA THR A 128 0.53 -10.97 -2.51
C THR A 128 0.55 -12.50 -2.54
N ARG A 129 1.46 -13.10 -3.29
CA ARG A 129 1.59 -14.56 -3.42
C ARG A 129 1.81 -15.26 -2.07
N ALA A 130 2.65 -14.71 -1.20
CA ALA A 130 2.96 -15.31 0.10
C ALA A 130 1.79 -15.24 1.08
N PHE A 131 1.00 -14.17 1.05
CA PHE A 131 -0.11 -13.98 1.99
C PHE A 131 -1.45 -14.57 1.50
N LEU A 132 -1.65 -14.83 0.21
CA LEU A 132 -2.88 -15.45 -0.32
C LEU A 132 -3.27 -16.75 0.39
N PRO A 133 -2.36 -17.72 0.66
CA PRO A 133 -2.73 -18.94 1.40
C PRO A 133 -3.20 -18.65 2.82
N LEU A 134 -2.65 -17.62 3.48
CA LEU A 134 -3.03 -17.20 4.83
C LEU A 134 -4.45 -16.60 4.84
N MET A 135 -4.76 -15.80 3.82
CA MET A 135 -6.08 -15.19 3.64
C MET A 135 -7.14 -16.25 3.30
N ARG A 136 -6.80 -17.21 2.44
CA ARG A 136 -7.70 -18.35 2.15
C ARG A 136 -8.04 -19.17 3.40
N ARG A 137 -7.08 -19.41 4.30
CA ARG A 137 -7.31 -20.08 5.58
C ARG A 137 -8.29 -19.33 6.50
N ARG A 138 -8.36 -18.00 6.35
CA ARG A 138 -9.31 -17.15 7.09
C ARG A 138 -10.69 -17.07 6.41
N GLY A 139 -10.84 -17.69 5.23
CA GLY A 139 -12.08 -17.68 4.47
C GLY A 139 -12.29 -16.45 3.60
N GLY A 140 -11.24 -15.66 3.37
CA GLY A 140 -11.27 -14.48 2.53
C GLY A 140 -10.44 -13.32 3.08
N GLY A 141 -10.74 -12.11 2.63
CA GLY A 141 -10.07 -10.91 3.12
C GLY A 141 -9.99 -9.77 2.10
N ALA A 142 -9.24 -8.73 2.44
CA ALA A 142 -9.06 -7.56 1.58
C ALA A 142 -7.58 -7.28 1.31
N ILE A 143 -7.24 -7.06 0.04
CA ILE A 143 -5.93 -6.60 -0.39
C ILE A 143 -6.06 -5.16 -0.88
N VAL A 144 -5.25 -4.24 -0.37
CA VAL A 144 -5.16 -2.88 -0.91
C VAL A 144 -3.73 -2.64 -1.38
N THR A 145 -3.59 -2.33 -2.66
CA THR A 145 -2.28 -1.97 -3.24
C THR A 145 -2.25 -0.46 -3.49
N VAL A 146 -1.30 0.23 -2.85
CA VAL A 146 -1.08 1.65 -3.10
C VAL A 146 -0.38 1.82 -4.45
N VAL A 147 -1.16 2.21 -5.42
CA VAL A 147 -0.72 2.44 -6.80
C VAL A 147 -0.25 3.89 -6.97
N SER A 148 -0.87 4.65 -7.81
CA SER A 148 -0.68 6.10 -8.04
C SER A 148 -1.56 6.55 -9.19
N THR A 149 -1.95 7.80 -9.24
CA THR A 149 -2.56 8.41 -10.43
C THR A 149 -1.65 8.37 -11.66
N ALA A 150 -0.32 8.24 -11.46
CA ALA A 150 0.65 8.00 -12.53
C ALA A 150 0.45 6.67 -13.29
N ALA A 151 -0.34 5.75 -12.74
CA ALA A 151 -0.78 4.54 -13.46
C ALA A 151 -1.80 4.85 -14.56
N GLY A 152 -2.66 5.82 -14.35
CA GLY A 152 -3.66 6.28 -15.33
C GLY A 152 -3.12 7.34 -16.29
N LEU A 153 -2.37 8.30 -15.74
CA LEU A 153 -1.83 9.45 -16.46
C LEU A 153 -0.30 9.40 -16.40
N VAL A 154 0.33 9.09 -17.52
CA VAL A 154 1.80 9.14 -17.61
C VAL A 154 2.25 10.58 -17.43
N SER A 155 3.17 10.79 -16.49
CA SER A 155 3.72 12.09 -16.17
C SER A 155 5.25 12.04 -16.22
N PRO A 156 5.92 12.95 -16.92
CA PRO A 156 7.38 13.04 -16.92
C PRO A 156 7.95 13.17 -15.49
N GLY A 157 7.27 13.91 -14.62
CA GLY A 157 7.67 14.07 -13.23
C GLY A 157 7.57 12.79 -12.38
N ALA A 158 6.73 11.82 -12.78
CA ALA A 158 6.66 10.51 -12.13
C ALA A 158 7.76 9.55 -12.60
N GLY A 159 8.19 9.65 -13.85
CA GLY A 159 9.22 8.83 -14.46
C GLY A 159 8.68 7.54 -15.11
N THR A 160 9.35 7.14 -16.18
CA THR A 160 8.91 6.03 -17.06
C THR A 160 8.76 4.70 -16.32
N HIS A 161 9.80 4.29 -15.57
CA HIS A 161 9.83 3.03 -14.81
C HIS A 161 8.76 2.99 -13.72
N TYR A 162 8.54 4.12 -13.04
CA TYR A 162 7.50 4.22 -12.01
C TYR A 162 6.11 4.11 -12.61
N CYS A 163 5.83 4.84 -13.71
CA CYS A 163 4.54 4.76 -14.40
C CYS A 163 4.29 3.33 -14.92
N ALA A 164 5.30 2.68 -15.50
CA ALA A 164 5.19 1.30 -15.97
C ALA A 164 4.86 0.34 -14.82
N ALA A 165 5.61 0.40 -13.71
CA ALA A 165 5.36 -0.43 -12.52
C ALA A 165 3.95 -0.21 -11.97
N LYS A 166 3.55 1.05 -11.80
CA LYS A 166 2.24 1.38 -11.23
C LYS A 166 1.08 1.02 -12.16
N ARG A 167 1.25 1.13 -13.49
CA ARG A 167 0.27 0.64 -14.47
C ARG A 167 0.09 -0.87 -14.38
N ALA A 168 1.18 -1.62 -14.24
CA ALA A 168 1.13 -3.08 -14.12
C ALA A 168 0.41 -3.54 -12.86
N LEU A 169 0.45 -2.76 -11.76
CA LEU A 169 -0.29 -3.07 -10.54
C LEU A 169 -1.82 -3.01 -10.71
N LEU A 170 -2.34 -2.20 -11.62
CA LEU A 170 -3.78 -2.21 -11.95
C LEU A 170 -4.17 -3.59 -12.48
N SER A 171 -3.43 -4.09 -13.48
CA SER A 171 -3.67 -5.41 -14.05
C SER A 171 -3.48 -6.54 -13.04
N LEU A 172 -2.47 -6.45 -12.17
CA LEU A 172 -2.27 -7.42 -11.09
C LEU A 172 -3.48 -7.43 -10.13
N THR A 173 -4.02 -6.26 -9.78
CA THR A 173 -5.20 -6.15 -8.91
C THR A 173 -6.44 -6.78 -9.54
N GLU A 174 -6.66 -6.55 -10.84
CA GLU A 174 -7.74 -7.19 -11.60
C GLU A 174 -7.60 -8.71 -11.61
N SER A 175 -6.38 -9.22 -11.88
CA SER A 175 -6.08 -10.66 -11.86
C SER A 175 -6.37 -11.29 -10.49
N ILE A 176 -6.00 -10.59 -9.40
CA ILE A 176 -6.32 -11.06 -8.04
C ILE A 176 -7.84 -11.19 -7.86
N ASN A 177 -8.62 -10.20 -8.26
CA ASN A 177 -10.09 -10.25 -8.13
C ASN A 177 -10.69 -11.41 -8.93
N LEU A 178 -10.22 -11.64 -10.17
CA LEU A 178 -10.70 -12.73 -11.02
C LEU A 178 -10.35 -14.11 -10.45
N GLU A 179 -9.12 -14.30 -10.00
CA GLU A 179 -8.64 -15.60 -9.56
C GLU A 179 -9.05 -15.94 -8.12
N GLN A 180 -9.07 -14.93 -7.23
CA GLN A 180 -9.22 -15.12 -5.78
C GLN A 180 -10.60 -14.78 -5.24
N GLY A 181 -11.46 -14.16 -6.05
CA GLY A 181 -12.83 -13.84 -5.66
C GLY A 181 -13.62 -15.08 -5.20
N LYS A 182 -13.40 -16.25 -5.81
CA LYS A 182 -13.99 -17.54 -5.37
C LYS A 182 -13.57 -17.97 -3.96
N HIS A 183 -12.51 -17.40 -3.40
CA HIS A 183 -12.05 -17.64 -2.04
C HIS A 183 -12.43 -16.50 -1.08
N GLY A 184 -13.32 -15.59 -1.48
CA GLY A 184 -13.73 -14.44 -0.68
C GLY A 184 -12.67 -13.35 -0.53
N ILE A 185 -11.60 -13.38 -1.35
CA ILE A 185 -10.55 -12.36 -1.35
C ILE A 185 -10.90 -11.30 -2.39
N ARG A 186 -10.92 -10.04 -1.96
CA ARG A 186 -11.15 -8.87 -2.80
C ARG A 186 -9.93 -7.96 -2.80
N ALA A 187 -9.61 -7.36 -3.93
CA ALA A 187 -8.46 -6.48 -4.09
C ALA A 187 -8.88 -5.11 -4.60
N CYS A 188 -8.19 -4.07 -4.11
CA CYS A 188 -8.37 -2.68 -4.53
C CYS A 188 -7.03 -2.08 -4.96
N ALA A 189 -7.03 -1.45 -6.12
CA ALA A 189 -5.97 -0.54 -6.55
C ALA A 189 -6.30 0.86 -6.01
N LEU A 190 -5.62 1.29 -4.94
CA LEU A 190 -5.76 2.64 -4.42
C LEU A 190 -4.75 3.56 -5.10
N SER A 191 -5.24 4.51 -5.86
CA SER A 191 -4.45 5.42 -6.70
C SER A 191 -4.47 6.86 -6.14
N PRO A 192 -3.58 7.22 -5.20
CA PRO A 192 -3.47 8.59 -4.73
C PRO A 192 -2.77 9.48 -5.75
N GLY A 193 -3.16 10.75 -5.78
CA GLY A 193 -2.39 11.84 -6.37
C GLY A 193 -1.13 12.13 -5.56
N GLU A 194 -0.70 13.39 -5.52
CA GLU A 194 0.49 13.75 -4.74
C GLU A 194 0.23 13.62 -3.24
N VAL A 195 1.12 12.89 -2.55
CA VAL A 195 1.08 12.70 -1.09
C VAL A 195 2.37 13.25 -0.49
N ASP A 196 2.27 14.08 0.54
CA ASP A 196 3.41 14.63 1.26
C ASP A 196 4.11 13.55 2.10
N THR A 197 5.13 12.95 1.51
CA THR A 197 5.96 11.88 2.10
C THR A 197 7.42 12.11 1.75
N PRO A 198 8.38 11.47 2.44
CA PRO A 198 9.80 11.55 2.08
C PRO A 198 10.12 11.12 0.63
N LEU A 199 9.22 10.39 -0.02
CA LEU A 199 9.41 9.98 -1.42
C LEU A 199 9.45 11.19 -2.38
N VAL A 200 8.73 12.28 -2.08
CA VAL A 200 8.71 13.46 -2.95
C VAL A 200 10.02 14.26 -2.90
N ASP A 201 10.86 14.06 -1.85
CA ASP A 201 12.20 14.67 -1.74
C ASP A 201 13.19 14.10 -2.76
N ARG A 202 12.89 12.90 -3.27
CA ARG A 202 13.71 12.25 -4.32
C ARG A 202 13.38 12.72 -5.73
N ARG A 203 12.51 13.71 -5.89
CA ARG A 203 12.23 14.31 -7.21
C ARG A 203 13.44 15.09 -7.69
N PRO A 204 13.66 15.22 -9.02
CA PRO A 204 14.66 16.13 -9.59
C PRO A 204 14.53 17.54 -8.99
N GLU A 205 13.28 18.01 -8.86
CA GLU A 205 12.90 19.25 -8.21
C GLU A 205 11.95 18.93 -7.05
N PRO A 206 12.45 18.96 -5.79
CA PRO A 206 11.59 18.79 -4.63
C PRO A 206 10.50 19.87 -4.56
N PRO A 207 9.27 19.53 -4.13
CA PRO A 207 8.19 20.49 -4.08
C PRO A 207 8.42 21.58 -3.05
N SER A 208 7.95 22.80 -3.34
CA SER A 208 7.96 23.91 -2.40
C SER A 208 7.07 23.63 -1.18
N ALA A 209 7.26 24.37 -0.09
CA ALA A 209 6.42 24.26 1.10
C ALA A 209 4.94 24.52 0.79
N GLU A 210 4.62 25.49 -0.09
CA GLU A 210 3.28 25.77 -0.53
C GLU A 210 2.65 24.58 -1.27
N ARG A 211 3.41 23.95 -2.20
CA ARG A 211 2.94 22.77 -2.91
C ARG A 211 2.71 21.60 -1.96
N ARG A 212 3.61 21.37 -0.99
CA ARG A 212 3.43 20.34 0.03
C ARG A 212 2.17 20.54 0.87
N ALA A 213 1.88 21.78 1.27
CA ALA A 213 0.67 22.12 2.03
C ALA A 213 -0.63 21.80 1.25
N ALA A 214 -0.56 21.74 -0.07
CA ALA A 214 -1.69 21.41 -0.94
C ALA A 214 -1.78 19.92 -1.33
N MET A 215 -0.79 19.08 -0.97
CA MET A 215 -0.81 17.63 -1.22
C MET A 215 -1.76 16.90 -0.26
N LEU A 216 -2.11 15.66 -0.61
CA LEU A 216 -2.67 14.73 0.35
C LEU A 216 -1.69 14.48 1.49
N ARG A 217 -2.20 14.24 2.67
CA ARG A 217 -1.42 13.72 3.79
C ARG A 217 -1.45 12.20 3.79
N PRO A 218 -0.44 11.51 4.34
CA PRO A 218 -0.49 10.06 4.52
C PRO A 218 -1.76 9.57 5.22
N ALA A 219 -2.31 10.37 6.15
CA ALA A 219 -3.56 10.08 6.84
C ALA A 219 -4.77 9.99 5.90
N ASP A 220 -4.84 10.82 4.85
CA ASP A 220 -5.94 10.77 3.88
C ASP A 220 -5.94 9.44 3.12
N VAL A 221 -4.73 8.95 2.78
CA VAL A 221 -4.56 7.63 2.15
C VAL A 221 -4.93 6.51 3.12
N ALA A 222 -4.57 6.63 4.39
CA ALA A 222 -4.91 5.65 5.42
C ALA A 222 -6.43 5.55 5.66
N GLU A 223 -7.15 6.66 5.64
CA GLU A 223 -8.63 6.65 5.69
C GLU A 223 -9.26 5.99 4.46
N ALA A 224 -8.69 6.22 3.27
CA ALA A 224 -9.15 5.53 2.07
C ALA A 224 -8.91 4.00 2.15
N VAL A 225 -7.75 3.56 2.68
CA VAL A 225 -7.48 2.14 2.96
C VAL A 225 -8.53 1.59 3.94
N TYR A 226 -8.75 2.28 5.06
CA TYR A 226 -9.75 1.87 6.06
C TYR A 226 -11.15 1.78 5.45
N PHE A 227 -11.54 2.75 4.64
CA PHE A 227 -12.82 2.73 3.92
C PHE A 227 -12.96 1.46 3.08
N VAL A 228 -11.95 1.07 2.32
CA VAL A 228 -11.97 -0.14 1.48
C VAL A 228 -12.08 -1.41 2.31
N VAL A 229 -11.21 -1.58 3.32
CA VAL A 229 -11.11 -2.85 4.06
C VAL A 229 -12.30 -3.07 4.99
N SER A 230 -12.94 -2.00 5.46
CA SER A 230 -14.11 -2.06 6.34
C SER A 230 -15.44 -2.33 5.60
N ARG A 231 -15.45 -2.42 4.27
CA ARG A 231 -16.69 -2.75 3.53
C ARG A 231 -17.13 -4.19 3.80
N PRO A 232 -18.44 -4.46 3.82
CA PRO A 232 -18.96 -5.82 3.95
C PRO A 232 -18.33 -6.76 2.90
N PRO A 233 -18.16 -8.07 3.20
CA PRO A 233 -17.51 -9.02 2.27
C PRO A 233 -18.16 -9.10 0.87
N ARG A 234 -19.45 -8.78 0.75
CA ARG A 234 -20.18 -8.73 -0.53
C ARG A 234 -19.81 -7.54 -1.42
N VAL A 235 -19.02 -6.56 -0.90
CA VAL A 235 -18.69 -5.34 -1.62
C VAL A 235 -17.22 -5.38 -1.99
N THR A 236 -16.92 -5.30 -3.28
CA THR A 236 -15.57 -5.11 -3.81
C THR A 236 -15.44 -3.69 -4.36
N ILE A 237 -14.46 -2.95 -3.85
CA ILE A 237 -14.00 -1.70 -4.46
C ILE A 237 -12.72 -2.07 -5.20
N SER A 238 -12.80 -2.19 -6.52
CA SER A 238 -11.68 -2.67 -7.34
C SER A 238 -10.66 -1.58 -7.64
N ASP A 239 -11.13 -0.33 -7.72
CA ASP A 239 -10.29 0.85 -7.97
C ASP A 239 -10.83 2.04 -7.18
N LEU A 240 -9.90 2.80 -6.58
CA LEU A 240 -10.23 4.01 -5.83
C LEU A 240 -9.17 5.08 -6.09
N VAL A 241 -9.57 6.19 -6.68
CA VAL A 241 -8.69 7.32 -6.98
C VAL A 241 -8.98 8.47 -6.03
N ILE A 242 -7.95 8.96 -5.37
CA ILE A 242 -8.04 10.13 -4.48
C ILE A 242 -7.05 11.21 -4.91
N TRP A 243 -7.49 12.45 -4.95
CA TRP A 243 -6.71 13.56 -5.44
C TRP A 243 -6.62 14.69 -4.42
N PRO A 244 -5.48 15.41 -4.34
CA PRO A 244 -5.49 16.74 -3.76
C PRO A 244 -6.44 17.63 -4.56
N SER A 245 -7.34 18.34 -3.91
CA SER A 245 -8.30 19.22 -4.59
C SER A 245 -7.60 20.29 -5.47
N ALA A 246 -6.43 20.76 -5.02
CA ALA A 246 -5.62 21.71 -5.77
C ALA A 246 -5.04 21.12 -7.08
N GLN A 247 -4.76 19.82 -7.11
CA GLN A 247 -4.23 19.13 -8.29
C GLN A 247 -5.32 18.97 -9.37
N ILE A 248 -6.55 18.61 -8.99
CA ILE A 248 -7.68 18.51 -9.92
C ILE A 248 -8.06 19.86 -10.50
N SER A 249 -8.00 20.93 -9.69
CA SER A 249 -8.38 22.27 -10.14
C SER A 249 -7.40 22.92 -11.13
N GLY A 250 -6.33 22.23 -11.53
CA GLY A 250 -5.32 22.73 -12.47
C GLY A 250 -4.36 23.76 -11.87
N LYS A 251 -4.39 23.99 -10.55
CA LYS A 251 -3.41 24.87 -9.88
C LYS A 251 -1.98 24.31 -9.98
N TYR A 252 -1.85 22.99 -10.11
CA TYR A 252 -0.59 22.32 -10.30
C TYR A 252 -0.75 21.35 -11.47
N VAL A 253 -0.28 21.76 -12.65
CA VAL A 253 -0.16 20.85 -13.80
C VAL A 253 0.95 19.86 -13.48
N VAL A 254 0.66 18.57 -13.56
CA VAL A 254 1.60 17.47 -13.37
C VAL A 254 2.44 17.29 -14.62
#